data_4b4f00ece62666489b2db44d94689dde
#
_entry.id   4b4f00ece62666489b2db44d94689dde
#
_cell.length_a   1.000
_cell.length_b   1.000
_cell.length_c   1.000
_cell.angle_alpha   90.00
_cell.angle_beta   90.00
_cell.angle_gamma   90.00
#
_symmetry.space_group_name_H-M   'P 1'
#
loop_
_entity.id
_entity.type
_entity.pdbx_description
1 polymer ?
#
loop_
_entity_poly.entity_id
_entity_poly.type
_entity_poly.pdbx_seq_one_letter_code
_entity_poly.pdbx_strand_id
1 'polypeptide(L)'
;MLVTLEELYWLCAGLLLFIGYGLALIAYQKYRLHRRKKQQLTLNRNLLQGFAYYDDETLLPWIHKAKRRAFDLLQDLTQLHQLHKDPRNRFVKALRETDVERRYHQQLRSSFAARRRKAALLLAALPCSNTNHALEEALKKERDLQTKLYLSAALARLEDVKAIPLMVETLPGAPQWYRTRVNMHLASFGKAFHDYIPQLTQRTEMEIQSLLVDFAAIYPSAALKKYLLQCIASPIKDIAYRATRNLGIFYCHELKTPLFLENPDPVIRNIAIQALSSIPTVRTLELLLPLLAQPRHSDQAASAMSYKKKKKPFLLNYWGQ
;
A
#
# COMPACT_ATOMS: atom_id res chain seq x y z
N MET A 1 -49.35 -28.69 28.77
CA MET A 1 -49.90 -28.72 27.41
C MET A 1 -49.10 -29.76 26.66
N LEU A 2 -49.66 -31.01 26.48
CA LEU A 2 -48.94 -32.09 25.78
C LEU A 2 -49.14 -31.89 24.28
N VAL A 3 -48.06 -31.68 23.56
CA VAL A 3 -48.04 -31.56 22.08
C VAL A 3 -48.54 -32.92 21.53
N THR A 4 -49.57 -32.94 20.72
CA THR A 4 -50.09 -34.16 20.13
C THR A 4 -49.09 -34.72 19.09
N LEU A 5 -49.10 -36.03 18.88
CA LEU A 5 -48.24 -36.71 17.89
C LEU A 5 -48.43 -36.15 16.46
N GLU A 6 -49.65 -35.71 16.13
CA GLU A 6 -49.97 -35.05 14.85
C GLU A 6 -49.28 -33.68 14.71
N GLU A 7 -49.30 -32.85 15.76
CA GLU A 7 -48.61 -31.55 15.72
C GLU A 7 -47.10 -31.68 15.56
N LEU A 8 -46.51 -32.71 16.20
CA LEU A 8 -45.10 -33.02 16.05
C LEU A 8 -44.72 -33.44 14.61
N TYR A 9 -45.61 -34.26 13.99
CA TYR A 9 -45.41 -34.70 12.61
C TYR A 9 -45.44 -33.50 11.63
N TRP A 10 -46.39 -32.59 11.76
CA TRP A 10 -46.54 -31.43 10.91
C TRP A 10 -45.37 -30.44 11.12
N LEU A 11 -44.86 -30.30 12.34
CA LEU A 11 -43.68 -29.51 12.66
C LEU A 11 -42.41 -30.08 11.99
N CYS A 12 -42.19 -31.39 12.06
CA CYS A 12 -41.10 -32.05 11.40
C CYS A 12 -41.19 -31.97 9.88
N ALA A 13 -42.35 -32.13 9.30
CA ALA A 13 -42.59 -32.00 7.86
C ALA A 13 -42.31 -30.57 7.38
N GLY A 14 -42.75 -29.55 8.13
CA GLY A 14 -42.48 -28.14 7.85
C GLY A 14 -40.99 -27.82 7.91
N LEU A 15 -40.28 -28.35 8.91
CA LEU A 15 -38.82 -28.15 9.06
C LEU A 15 -38.05 -28.78 7.91
N LEU A 16 -38.40 -29.98 7.49
CA LEU A 16 -37.79 -30.66 6.33
C LEU A 16 -38.00 -29.88 5.03
N LEU A 17 -39.21 -29.34 4.81
CA LEU A 17 -39.49 -28.50 3.65
C LEU A 17 -38.67 -27.20 3.68
N PHE A 18 -38.54 -26.58 4.85
CA PHE A 18 -37.75 -25.38 5.01
C PHE A 18 -36.26 -25.63 4.73
N ILE A 19 -35.70 -26.73 5.26
CA ILE A 19 -34.32 -27.15 4.99
C ILE A 19 -34.13 -27.47 3.51
N GLY A 20 -35.06 -28.21 2.90
CA GLY A 20 -35.03 -28.53 1.46
C GLY A 20 -35.05 -27.29 0.59
N TYR A 21 -35.89 -26.29 0.93
CA TYR A 21 -35.91 -24.99 0.25
C TYR A 21 -34.62 -24.23 0.40
N GLY A 22 -34.02 -24.19 1.61
CA GLY A 22 -32.74 -23.54 1.86
C GLY A 22 -31.60 -24.16 1.05
N LEU A 23 -31.55 -25.51 0.99
CA LEU A 23 -30.56 -26.21 0.17
C LEU A 23 -30.74 -25.96 -1.33
N ALA A 24 -31.99 -25.92 -1.80
CA ALA A 24 -32.30 -25.59 -3.20
C ALA A 24 -31.85 -24.16 -3.56
N LEU A 25 -32.07 -23.18 -2.68
CA LEU A 25 -31.58 -21.81 -2.85
C LEU A 25 -30.06 -21.73 -2.93
N ILE A 26 -29.38 -22.44 -2.05
CA ILE A 26 -27.89 -22.49 -2.05
C ILE A 26 -27.36 -23.13 -3.33
N ALA A 27 -27.98 -24.25 -3.74
CA ALA A 27 -27.62 -24.93 -4.99
C ALA A 27 -27.86 -24.04 -6.21
N TYR A 28 -28.99 -23.34 -6.26
CA TYR A 28 -29.33 -22.38 -7.31
C TYR A 28 -28.31 -21.22 -7.37
N GLN A 29 -27.95 -20.66 -6.21
CA GLN A 29 -26.93 -19.60 -6.13
C GLN A 29 -25.56 -20.10 -6.62
N LYS A 30 -25.14 -21.31 -6.19
CA LYS A 30 -23.89 -21.94 -6.67
C LYS A 30 -23.92 -22.17 -8.18
N TYR A 31 -25.03 -22.70 -8.70
CA TYR A 31 -25.21 -22.91 -10.14
C TYR A 31 -25.13 -21.59 -10.92
N ARG A 32 -25.83 -20.55 -10.44
CA ARG A 32 -25.80 -19.21 -11.06
C ARG A 32 -24.40 -18.59 -11.05
N LEU A 33 -23.66 -18.75 -9.95
CA LEU A 33 -22.27 -18.29 -9.84
C LEU A 33 -21.34 -19.07 -10.79
N HIS A 34 -21.50 -20.39 -10.85
CA HIS A 34 -20.69 -21.24 -11.75
C HIS A 34 -20.96 -20.91 -13.22
N ARG A 35 -22.21 -20.75 -13.60
CA ARG A 35 -22.60 -20.34 -14.94
C ARG A 35 -22.04 -18.95 -15.31
N ARG A 36 -22.06 -18.02 -14.35
CA ARG A 36 -21.45 -16.68 -14.55
C ARG A 36 -19.95 -16.77 -14.71
N LYS A 37 -19.23 -17.55 -13.89
CA LYS A 37 -17.78 -17.78 -14.03
C LYS A 37 -17.44 -18.40 -15.38
N LYS A 38 -18.17 -19.43 -15.80
CA LYS A 38 -17.95 -20.08 -17.09
C LYS A 38 -18.16 -19.12 -18.26
N GLN A 39 -19.22 -18.31 -18.21
CA GLN A 39 -19.44 -17.25 -19.21
C GLN A 39 -18.37 -16.18 -19.20
N GLN A 40 -17.85 -15.81 -18.04
CA GLN A 40 -16.74 -14.88 -17.87
C GLN A 40 -15.44 -15.44 -18.50
N LEU A 41 -15.10 -16.68 -18.19
CA LEU A 41 -13.91 -17.34 -18.74
C LEU A 41 -13.97 -17.45 -20.27
N THR A 42 -15.12 -17.81 -20.83
CA THR A 42 -15.31 -17.87 -22.30
C THR A 42 -15.21 -16.50 -22.94
N LEU A 43 -15.80 -15.48 -22.31
CA LEU A 43 -15.73 -14.10 -22.77
C LEU A 43 -14.28 -13.57 -22.70
N ASN A 44 -13.58 -13.84 -21.59
CA ASN A 44 -12.18 -13.46 -21.40
C ASN A 44 -11.29 -14.11 -22.45
N ARG A 45 -11.50 -15.40 -22.73
CA ARG A 45 -10.75 -16.13 -23.76
C ARG A 45 -11.01 -15.56 -25.15
N ASN A 46 -12.25 -15.30 -25.50
CA ASN A 46 -12.62 -14.76 -26.82
C ASN A 46 -12.12 -13.33 -27.00
N LEU A 47 -12.12 -12.51 -25.94
CA LEU A 47 -11.58 -11.16 -25.99
C LEU A 47 -10.04 -11.16 -26.08
N LEU A 48 -9.35 -12.01 -25.32
CA LEU A 48 -7.91 -12.17 -25.44
C LEU A 48 -7.49 -12.65 -26.82
N GLN A 49 -8.25 -13.58 -27.42
CA GLN A 49 -8.04 -14.00 -28.80
C GLN A 49 -8.38 -12.88 -29.80
N GLY A 50 -9.45 -12.13 -29.57
CA GLY A 50 -9.81 -10.96 -30.37
C GLY A 50 -8.73 -9.88 -30.34
N PHE A 51 -8.13 -9.61 -29.17
CA PHE A 51 -7.01 -8.67 -29.03
C PHE A 51 -5.75 -9.08 -29.79
N ALA A 52 -5.51 -10.38 -29.91
CA ALA A 52 -4.33 -10.89 -30.61
C ALA A 52 -4.47 -10.88 -32.13
N TYR A 53 -5.70 -10.95 -32.68
CA TYR A 53 -5.93 -11.26 -34.09
C TYR A 53 -6.85 -10.29 -34.85
N TYR A 54 -7.52 -9.30 -34.20
CA TYR A 54 -8.53 -8.46 -34.86
C TYR A 54 -8.15 -6.99 -34.94
N ASP A 55 -8.57 -6.35 -36.04
CA ASP A 55 -8.47 -4.91 -36.25
C ASP A 55 -9.46 -4.12 -35.39
N ASP A 56 -9.19 -2.81 -35.23
CA ASP A 56 -9.97 -1.90 -34.39
C ASP A 56 -11.46 -1.88 -34.76
N GLU A 57 -11.83 -2.04 -36.04
CA GLU A 57 -13.21 -2.03 -36.52
C GLU A 57 -14.05 -3.21 -36.00
N THR A 58 -13.43 -4.37 -35.77
CA THR A 58 -14.13 -5.56 -35.28
C THR A 58 -14.21 -5.59 -33.74
N LEU A 59 -13.33 -4.87 -33.08
CA LEU A 59 -13.25 -4.81 -31.59
C LEU A 59 -14.36 -3.93 -31.01
N LEU A 60 -14.69 -2.82 -31.65
CA LEU A 60 -15.71 -1.87 -31.21
C LEU A 60 -17.11 -2.50 -30.98
N PRO A 61 -17.69 -3.27 -31.94
CA PRO A 61 -18.97 -3.93 -31.74
C PRO A 61 -18.97 -4.93 -30.60
N TRP A 62 -17.83 -5.62 -30.38
CA TRP A 62 -17.68 -6.55 -29.27
C TRP A 62 -17.65 -5.85 -27.92
N ILE A 63 -16.96 -4.73 -27.82
CA ILE A 63 -16.92 -3.90 -26.61
C ILE A 63 -18.30 -3.32 -26.32
N HIS A 64 -19.01 -2.84 -27.34
CA HIS A 64 -20.39 -2.38 -27.19
C HIS A 64 -21.35 -3.47 -26.73
N LYS A 65 -21.21 -4.69 -27.25
CA LYS A 65 -22.01 -5.85 -26.84
C LYS A 65 -21.66 -6.35 -25.44
N ALA A 66 -20.38 -6.31 -25.08
CA ALA A 66 -19.90 -6.73 -23.77
C ALA A 66 -20.18 -5.69 -22.66
N LYS A 67 -20.35 -4.40 -23.01
CA LYS A 67 -20.67 -3.28 -22.10
C LYS A 67 -19.99 -3.41 -20.72
N ARG A 68 -20.82 -3.77 -19.73
CA ARG A 68 -20.39 -3.89 -18.32
C ARG A 68 -19.35 -4.99 -18.08
N ARG A 69 -19.35 -6.05 -18.90
CA ARG A 69 -18.43 -7.20 -18.80
C ARG A 69 -17.04 -6.93 -19.37
N ALA A 70 -16.95 -6.06 -20.40
CA ALA A 70 -15.67 -5.61 -20.93
C ALA A 70 -14.83 -4.89 -19.86
N PHE A 71 -15.49 -4.27 -18.88
CA PHE A 71 -14.85 -3.58 -17.77
C PHE A 71 -14.33 -4.49 -16.66
N ASP A 72 -15.07 -5.53 -16.32
CA ASP A 72 -14.58 -6.54 -15.38
C ASP A 72 -13.30 -7.21 -15.93
N LEU A 73 -13.23 -7.35 -17.28
CA LEU A 73 -12.05 -7.78 -18.02
C LEU A 73 -10.89 -6.79 -17.97
N LEU A 74 -11.17 -5.50 -18.07
CA LEU A 74 -10.12 -4.48 -17.98
C LEU A 74 -9.44 -4.52 -16.61
N GLN A 75 -10.19 -4.82 -15.56
CA GLN A 75 -9.64 -5.03 -14.23
C GLN A 75 -8.72 -6.27 -14.20
N ASP A 76 -9.14 -7.37 -14.81
CA ASP A 76 -8.33 -8.59 -14.91
C ASP A 76 -7.09 -8.37 -15.80
N LEU A 77 -7.24 -7.68 -16.92
CA LEU A 77 -6.15 -7.34 -17.85
C LEU A 77 -5.16 -6.32 -17.29
N THR A 78 -5.62 -5.41 -16.42
CA THR A 78 -4.70 -4.47 -15.75
C THR A 78 -3.88 -5.13 -14.65
N GLN A 79 -4.31 -6.29 -14.15
CA GLN A 79 -3.51 -7.14 -13.26
C GLN A 79 -2.48 -7.96 -14.05
N LEU A 80 -2.74 -8.24 -15.32
CA LEU A 80 -1.77 -8.87 -16.23
C LEU A 80 -0.80 -7.81 -16.75
N HIS A 81 0.19 -7.46 -15.96
CA HIS A 81 1.28 -6.52 -16.33
C HIS A 81 2.11 -6.96 -17.57
N GLN A 82 1.78 -8.08 -18.17
CA GLN A 82 2.51 -8.72 -19.29
C GLN A 82 1.93 -8.42 -20.68
N LEU A 83 0.82 -7.71 -20.78
CA LEU A 83 0.29 -7.35 -22.10
C LEU A 83 1.12 -6.21 -22.72
N HIS A 84 1.58 -6.42 -23.95
CA HIS A 84 2.22 -5.40 -24.78
C HIS A 84 1.41 -4.09 -24.72
N LYS A 85 2.09 -2.93 -24.73
CA LYS A 85 1.46 -1.61 -24.61
C LYS A 85 0.39 -1.35 -25.67
N ASP A 86 0.56 -1.89 -26.87
CA ASP A 86 -0.32 -1.63 -28.02
C ASP A 86 -1.75 -2.18 -27.87
N PRO A 87 -2.00 -3.45 -27.53
CA PRO A 87 -3.35 -3.96 -27.32
C PRO A 87 -4.10 -3.22 -26.20
N ARG A 88 -3.38 -2.84 -25.15
CA ARG A 88 -3.96 -2.06 -24.05
C ARG A 88 -4.42 -0.69 -24.51
N ASN A 89 -3.60 0.01 -25.30
CA ASN A 89 -3.92 1.34 -25.80
C ASN A 89 -5.11 1.32 -26.76
N ARG A 90 -5.20 0.33 -27.64
CA ARG A 90 -6.35 0.11 -28.53
C ARG A 90 -7.64 -0.12 -27.76
N PHE A 91 -7.59 -0.96 -26.72
CA PHE A 91 -8.75 -1.21 -25.88
C PHE A 91 -9.20 0.03 -25.10
N VAL A 92 -8.26 0.78 -24.55
CA VAL A 92 -8.54 2.06 -23.87
C VAL A 92 -9.16 3.05 -24.85
N LYS A 93 -8.66 3.13 -26.09
CA LYS A 93 -9.24 3.99 -27.15
C LYS A 93 -10.68 3.59 -27.46
N ALA A 94 -10.93 2.32 -27.68
CA ALA A 94 -12.27 1.80 -27.97
C ALA A 94 -13.25 1.99 -26.81
N LEU A 95 -12.78 1.91 -25.55
CA LEU A 95 -13.60 2.21 -24.39
C LEU A 95 -13.95 3.70 -24.25
N ARG A 96 -13.05 4.61 -24.68
CA ARG A 96 -13.32 6.06 -24.70
C ARG A 96 -14.46 6.44 -25.64
N GLU A 97 -14.65 5.70 -26.72
CA GLU A 97 -15.76 5.89 -27.66
C GLU A 97 -17.11 5.43 -27.09
N THR A 98 -17.09 4.78 -25.92
CA THR A 98 -18.32 4.35 -25.24
C THR A 98 -18.67 5.29 -24.08
N ASP A 99 -19.96 5.38 -23.73
CA ASP A 99 -20.46 6.15 -22.55
C ASP A 99 -19.97 5.62 -21.19
N VAL A 100 -19.03 4.71 -21.20
CA VAL A 100 -18.56 4.00 -20.03
C VAL A 100 -17.83 4.92 -19.06
N GLU A 101 -16.98 5.81 -19.59
CA GLU A 101 -16.28 6.81 -18.80
C GLU A 101 -17.27 7.69 -18.02
N ARG A 102 -18.23 8.29 -18.73
CA ARG A 102 -19.26 9.14 -18.12
C ARG A 102 -20.02 8.43 -17.02
N ARG A 103 -20.32 7.14 -17.22
CA ARG A 103 -20.99 6.32 -16.21
C ARG A 103 -20.16 6.12 -14.95
N TYR A 104 -18.83 5.94 -15.05
CA TYR A 104 -17.98 5.78 -13.88
C TYR A 104 -17.72 7.09 -13.18
N HIS A 105 -17.64 8.20 -13.87
CA HIS A 105 -17.67 9.53 -13.24
C HIS A 105 -18.95 9.75 -12.43
N GLN A 106 -20.09 9.30 -12.90
CA GLN A 106 -21.35 9.32 -12.13
C GLN A 106 -21.29 8.37 -10.93
N GLN A 107 -20.67 7.18 -11.08
CA GLN A 107 -20.53 6.22 -9.98
C GLN A 107 -19.59 6.68 -8.86
N LEU A 108 -18.60 7.55 -9.13
CA LEU A 108 -17.80 8.19 -8.09
C LEU A 108 -18.66 9.00 -7.10
N ARG A 109 -19.83 9.49 -7.54
CA ARG A 109 -20.78 10.26 -6.72
C ARG A 109 -21.86 9.37 -6.08
N SER A 110 -21.78 8.05 -6.23
CA SER A 110 -22.78 7.12 -5.67
C SER A 110 -22.77 7.13 -4.14
N SER A 111 -23.94 6.98 -3.52
CA SER A 111 -24.08 6.76 -2.07
C SER A 111 -23.39 5.47 -1.59
N PHE A 112 -23.27 4.45 -2.46
CA PHE A 112 -22.66 3.17 -2.13
C PHE A 112 -21.13 3.19 -2.28
N ALA A 113 -20.39 3.01 -1.17
CA ALA A 113 -18.93 2.97 -1.15
C ALA A 113 -18.33 1.93 -2.13
N ALA A 114 -18.94 0.75 -2.24
CA ALA A 114 -18.50 -0.29 -3.16
C ALA A 114 -18.54 0.16 -4.63
N ARG A 115 -19.52 0.98 -5.04
CA ARG A 115 -19.57 1.55 -6.39
C ARG A 115 -18.51 2.61 -6.60
N ARG A 116 -18.26 3.47 -5.61
CA ARG A 116 -17.21 4.49 -5.69
C ARG A 116 -15.83 3.85 -5.80
N ARG A 117 -15.55 2.81 -4.97
CA ARG A 117 -14.29 2.05 -5.04
C ARG A 117 -14.07 1.40 -6.41
N LYS A 118 -15.12 0.74 -6.94
CA LYS A 118 -15.04 0.14 -8.27
C LYS A 118 -14.80 1.20 -9.35
N ALA A 119 -15.48 2.35 -9.28
CA ALA A 119 -15.30 3.45 -10.22
C ALA A 119 -13.87 4.01 -10.18
N ALA A 120 -13.29 4.20 -8.99
CA ALA A 120 -11.92 4.67 -8.83
C ALA A 120 -10.91 3.76 -9.52
N LEU A 121 -10.99 2.44 -9.28
CA LEU A 121 -10.09 1.45 -9.91
C LEU A 121 -10.18 1.46 -11.43
N LEU A 122 -11.38 1.60 -11.95
CA LEU A 122 -11.62 1.51 -13.38
C LEU A 122 -11.21 2.79 -14.11
N LEU A 123 -11.46 3.95 -13.51
CA LEU A 123 -10.99 5.23 -14.01
C LEU A 123 -9.46 5.32 -14.02
N ALA A 124 -8.78 4.74 -13.02
CA ALA A 124 -7.32 4.63 -13.01
C ALA A 124 -6.75 3.81 -14.18
N ALA A 125 -7.56 2.91 -14.75
CA ALA A 125 -7.18 2.14 -15.93
C ALA A 125 -7.44 2.89 -17.24
N LEU A 126 -8.24 3.97 -17.20
CA LEU A 126 -8.66 4.77 -18.34
C LEU A 126 -8.20 6.22 -18.18
N PRO A 127 -6.94 6.55 -18.47
CA PRO A 127 -6.44 7.91 -18.33
C PRO A 127 -7.13 8.82 -19.37
N CYS A 128 -8.04 9.66 -18.92
CA CYS A 128 -8.74 10.68 -19.70
C CYS A 128 -8.45 12.06 -19.09
N SER A 129 -8.63 13.12 -19.86
CA SER A 129 -8.28 14.49 -19.45
C SER A 129 -8.94 14.96 -18.15
N ASN A 130 -10.14 14.47 -17.84
CA ASN A 130 -10.90 14.88 -16.65
C ASN A 130 -10.84 13.86 -15.49
N THR A 131 -10.19 12.72 -15.70
CA THR A 131 -10.19 11.63 -14.71
C THR A 131 -9.45 12.01 -13.44
N ASN A 132 -8.28 12.63 -13.57
CA ASN A 132 -7.47 13.05 -12.41
C ASN A 132 -8.26 14.03 -11.54
N HIS A 133 -8.79 15.10 -12.13
CA HIS A 133 -9.58 16.07 -11.40
C HIS A 133 -10.82 15.46 -10.70
N ALA A 134 -11.51 14.53 -11.36
CA ALA A 134 -12.67 13.85 -10.77
C ALA A 134 -12.29 12.95 -9.58
N LEU A 135 -11.15 12.28 -9.65
CA LEU A 135 -10.61 11.46 -8.56
C LEU A 135 -10.11 12.33 -7.39
N GLU A 136 -9.44 13.46 -7.66
CA GLU A 136 -9.03 14.42 -6.64
C GLU A 136 -10.24 14.98 -5.87
N GLU A 137 -11.27 15.44 -6.59
CA GLU A 137 -12.49 15.94 -6.00
C GLU A 137 -13.25 14.86 -5.20
N ALA A 138 -13.23 13.61 -5.69
CA ALA A 138 -13.78 12.49 -4.95
C ALA A 138 -12.99 12.22 -3.65
N LEU A 139 -11.66 12.29 -3.69
CA LEU A 139 -10.80 12.10 -2.52
C LEU A 139 -11.05 13.16 -1.44
N LYS A 140 -11.17 14.43 -1.83
CA LYS A 140 -11.47 15.54 -0.92
C LYS A 140 -12.81 15.35 -0.16
N LYS A 141 -13.82 14.81 -0.84
CA LYS A 141 -15.19 14.67 -0.32
C LYS A 141 -15.44 13.33 0.38
N GLU A 142 -14.56 12.35 0.20
CA GLU A 142 -14.75 11.00 0.71
C GLU A 142 -14.59 10.96 2.24
N ARG A 143 -15.42 10.13 2.90
CA ARG A 143 -15.35 9.89 4.35
C ARG A 143 -14.94 8.46 4.67
N ASP A 144 -15.27 7.51 3.80
CA ASP A 144 -14.91 6.11 3.99
C ASP A 144 -13.42 5.88 3.72
N LEU A 145 -12.67 5.46 4.74
CA LEU A 145 -11.22 5.27 4.66
C LEU A 145 -10.81 4.24 3.59
N GLN A 146 -11.59 3.19 3.43
CA GLN A 146 -11.30 2.21 2.37
C GLN A 146 -11.45 2.84 0.99
N THR A 147 -12.48 3.64 0.77
CA THR A 147 -12.68 4.34 -0.52
C THR A 147 -11.60 5.38 -0.75
N LYS A 148 -11.18 6.14 0.29
CA LYS A 148 -10.00 7.04 0.20
C LYS A 148 -8.76 6.29 -0.25
N LEU A 149 -8.53 5.09 0.27
CA LEU A 149 -7.39 4.27 -0.11
C LEU A 149 -7.44 3.87 -1.60
N TYR A 150 -8.61 3.48 -2.10
CA TYR A 150 -8.79 3.15 -3.52
C TYR A 150 -8.61 4.36 -4.43
N LEU A 151 -9.07 5.54 -4.00
CA LEU A 151 -8.85 6.80 -4.72
C LEU A 151 -7.37 7.19 -4.74
N SER A 152 -6.68 7.07 -3.60
CA SER A 152 -5.23 7.29 -3.52
C SER A 152 -4.44 6.33 -4.42
N ALA A 153 -4.82 5.05 -4.43
CA ALA A 153 -4.22 4.06 -5.33
C ALA A 153 -4.46 4.40 -6.81
N ALA A 154 -5.65 4.90 -7.14
CA ALA A 154 -6.01 5.31 -8.49
C ALA A 154 -5.16 6.50 -8.96
N LEU A 155 -5.03 7.53 -8.12
CA LEU A 155 -4.23 8.73 -8.40
C LEU A 155 -2.73 8.42 -8.49
N ALA A 156 -2.23 7.55 -7.62
CA ALA A 156 -0.85 7.09 -7.68
C ALA A 156 -0.55 6.32 -8.98
N ARG A 157 -1.50 5.49 -9.44
CA ARG A 157 -1.37 4.76 -10.70
C ARG A 157 -1.38 5.67 -11.93
N LEU A 158 -2.08 6.80 -11.86
CA LEU A 158 -2.11 7.84 -12.90
C LEU A 158 -0.91 8.77 -12.83
N GLU A 159 -0.02 8.56 -11.84
CA GLU A 159 1.16 9.40 -11.58
C GLU A 159 0.79 10.90 -11.42
N ASP A 160 -0.39 11.17 -10.84
CA ASP A 160 -0.88 12.52 -10.65
C ASP A 160 -0.19 13.21 -9.46
N VAL A 161 0.87 13.92 -9.74
CA VAL A 161 1.70 14.62 -8.75
C VAL A 161 0.88 15.62 -7.92
N LYS A 162 -0.17 16.22 -8.48
CA LYS A 162 -1.06 17.15 -7.77
C LYS A 162 -1.86 16.47 -6.64
N ALA A 163 -1.99 15.17 -6.69
CA ALA A 163 -2.66 14.40 -5.66
C ALA A 163 -1.80 14.19 -4.40
N ILE A 164 -0.48 14.38 -4.45
CA ILE A 164 0.43 14.18 -3.31
C ILE A 164 -0.02 14.97 -2.08
N PRO A 165 -0.25 16.30 -2.14
CA PRO A 165 -0.75 17.06 -1.00
C PRO A 165 -2.06 16.52 -0.45
N LEU A 166 -3.01 16.19 -1.33
CA LEU A 166 -4.31 15.66 -0.94
C LEU A 166 -4.21 14.33 -0.21
N MET A 167 -3.31 13.44 -0.66
CA MET A 167 -3.07 12.15 0.00
C MET A 167 -2.44 12.36 1.37
N VAL A 168 -1.48 13.28 1.51
CA VAL A 168 -0.85 13.61 2.79
C VAL A 168 -1.88 14.14 3.79
N GLU A 169 -2.80 15.00 3.37
CA GLU A 169 -3.87 15.54 4.21
C GLU A 169 -4.87 14.46 4.70
N THR A 170 -4.84 13.27 4.16
CA THR A 170 -5.65 12.14 4.66
C THR A 170 -5.00 11.38 5.82
N LEU A 171 -3.75 11.66 6.17
CA LEU A 171 -2.98 10.90 7.17
C LEU A 171 -3.29 11.29 8.62
N PRO A 172 -3.48 12.59 8.98
CA PRO A 172 -3.73 12.99 10.36
C PRO A 172 -4.96 12.30 10.94
N GLY A 173 -4.82 11.72 12.15
CA GLY A 173 -5.88 10.97 12.83
C GLY A 173 -6.26 9.63 12.19
N ALA A 174 -5.63 9.23 11.10
CA ALA A 174 -5.94 7.98 10.44
C ALA A 174 -5.32 6.76 11.15
N PRO A 175 -5.97 5.59 11.13
CA PRO A 175 -5.44 4.37 11.75
C PRO A 175 -4.19 3.87 11.01
N GLN A 176 -3.34 3.13 11.73
CA GLN A 176 -2.03 2.66 11.24
C GLN A 176 -2.11 1.89 9.91
N TRP A 177 -3.10 0.99 9.77
CA TRP A 177 -3.27 0.20 8.55
C TRP A 177 -3.51 1.06 7.30
N TYR A 178 -4.24 2.18 7.45
CA TYR A 178 -4.51 3.13 6.39
C TYR A 178 -3.25 3.92 6.03
N ARG A 179 -2.56 4.47 7.04
CA ARG A 179 -1.32 5.23 6.86
C ARG A 179 -0.27 4.42 6.12
N THR A 180 -0.04 3.16 6.54
CA THR A 180 0.93 2.27 5.88
C THR A 180 0.61 2.11 4.39
N ARG A 181 -0.67 1.95 4.02
CA ARG A 181 -1.07 1.80 2.61
C ARG A 181 -0.92 3.09 1.81
N VAL A 182 -1.33 4.23 2.37
CA VAL A 182 -1.13 5.53 1.71
C VAL A 182 0.36 5.83 1.53
N ASN A 183 1.20 5.51 2.53
CA ASN A 183 2.65 5.68 2.43
C ASN A 183 3.24 4.87 1.25
N MET A 184 2.76 3.65 1.01
CA MET A 184 3.16 2.86 -0.16
C MET A 184 2.76 3.54 -1.48
N HIS A 185 1.58 4.15 -1.54
CA HIS A 185 1.14 4.89 -2.73
C HIS A 185 1.94 6.18 -2.92
N LEU A 186 2.25 6.92 -1.84
CA LEU A 186 3.13 8.09 -1.90
C LEU A 186 4.55 7.70 -2.37
N ALA A 187 5.09 6.59 -1.88
CA ALA A 187 6.37 6.07 -2.31
C ALA A 187 6.42 5.74 -3.82
N SER A 188 5.31 5.32 -4.41
CA SER A 188 5.25 5.01 -5.84
C SER A 188 5.42 6.21 -6.76
N PHE A 189 5.24 7.44 -6.27
CA PHE A 189 5.56 8.67 -7.03
C PHE A 189 7.08 8.93 -7.16
N GLY A 190 7.93 8.18 -6.44
CA GLY A 190 9.37 8.25 -6.57
C GLY A 190 9.90 9.67 -6.37
N LYS A 191 10.58 10.21 -7.40
CA LYS A 191 11.20 11.53 -7.34
C LYS A 191 10.21 12.67 -7.04
N ALA A 192 9.01 12.63 -7.59
CA ALA A 192 8.02 13.68 -7.37
C ALA A 192 7.60 13.82 -5.90
N PHE A 193 7.46 12.70 -5.19
CA PHE A 193 7.23 12.73 -3.75
C PHE A 193 8.47 13.20 -2.99
N HIS A 194 9.66 12.76 -3.42
CA HIS A 194 10.91 13.20 -2.82
C HIS A 194 11.09 14.73 -2.88
N ASP A 195 10.75 15.34 -4.00
CA ASP A 195 10.83 16.80 -4.18
C ASP A 195 9.78 17.55 -3.31
N TYR A 196 8.72 16.86 -2.87
CA TYR A 196 7.71 17.41 -1.96
C TYR A 196 8.11 17.31 -0.46
N ILE A 197 9.03 16.41 -0.09
CA ILE A 197 9.45 16.19 1.30
C ILE A 197 9.86 17.46 2.05
N PRO A 198 10.62 18.44 1.49
CA PRO A 198 11.01 19.64 2.20
C PRO A 198 9.81 20.44 2.76
N GLN A 199 8.67 20.41 2.08
CA GLN A 199 7.46 21.08 2.55
C GLN A 199 6.84 20.36 3.77
N LEU A 200 7.04 19.02 3.87
CA LEU A 200 6.54 18.21 4.96
C LEU A 200 7.40 18.28 6.24
N THR A 201 8.68 18.61 6.11
CA THR A 201 9.59 18.65 7.27
C THR A 201 9.23 19.71 8.32
N GLN A 202 8.43 20.66 7.96
CA GLN A 202 7.93 21.71 8.88
C GLN A 202 6.63 21.31 9.58
N ARG A 203 6.01 20.22 9.18
CA ARG A 203 4.75 19.71 9.75
C ARG A 203 5.02 19.02 11.08
N THR A 204 4.17 19.28 12.06
CA THR A 204 4.32 18.78 13.45
C THR A 204 3.40 17.60 13.77
N GLU A 205 2.48 17.25 12.89
CA GLU A 205 1.56 16.12 13.07
C GLU A 205 2.35 14.81 13.14
N MET A 206 2.05 14.02 14.17
CA MET A 206 2.73 12.77 14.46
C MET A 206 2.73 11.81 13.26
N GLU A 207 1.63 11.76 12.53
CA GLU A 207 1.47 10.88 11.37
C GLU A 207 2.38 11.27 10.21
N ILE A 208 2.59 12.58 10.01
CA ILE A 208 3.48 13.09 8.97
C ILE A 208 4.94 12.90 9.37
N GLN A 209 5.26 13.15 10.65
CA GLN A 209 6.60 12.84 11.17
C GLN A 209 6.91 11.35 11.03
N SER A 210 5.96 10.48 11.37
CA SER A 210 6.08 9.03 11.19
C SER A 210 6.29 8.65 9.72
N LEU A 211 5.54 9.25 8.79
CA LEU A 211 5.71 9.05 7.35
C LEU A 211 7.15 9.38 6.91
N LEU A 212 7.66 10.55 7.29
CA LEU A 212 9.00 11.00 6.88
C LEU A 212 10.10 10.10 7.45
N VAL A 213 9.97 9.69 8.71
CA VAL A 213 10.92 8.76 9.34
C VAL A 213 10.91 7.40 8.63
N ASP A 214 9.74 6.86 8.32
CA ASP A 214 9.63 5.58 7.61
C ASP A 214 10.14 5.69 6.16
N PHE A 215 9.84 6.81 5.50
CA PHE A 215 10.28 7.06 4.13
C PHE A 215 11.80 7.21 4.02
N ALA A 216 12.44 7.79 5.03
CA ALA A 216 13.91 7.90 5.09
C ALA A 216 14.63 6.54 5.05
N ALA A 217 13.97 5.47 5.54
CA ALA A 217 14.53 4.13 5.48
C ALA A 217 14.51 3.53 4.05
N ILE A 218 13.60 3.99 3.20
CA ILE A 218 13.41 3.47 1.84
C ILE A 218 14.16 4.33 0.81
N TYR A 219 14.12 5.65 0.99
CA TYR A 219 14.69 6.63 0.06
C TYR A 219 15.61 7.60 0.80
N PRO A 220 16.86 7.18 1.13
CA PRO A 220 17.79 8.01 1.87
C PRO A 220 18.19 9.26 1.06
N SER A 221 18.07 10.42 1.68
CA SER A 221 18.48 11.71 1.13
C SER A 221 19.10 12.63 2.20
N ALA A 222 19.89 13.63 1.78
CA ALA A 222 20.51 14.58 2.69
C ALA A 222 19.47 15.38 3.51
N ALA A 223 18.35 15.74 2.89
CA ALA A 223 17.25 16.43 3.56
C ALA A 223 16.61 15.57 4.65
N LEU A 224 16.35 14.30 4.36
CA LEU A 224 15.82 13.35 5.33
C LEU A 224 16.83 13.03 6.43
N LYS A 225 18.13 12.92 6.13
CA LYS A 225 19.16 12.79 7.16
C LYS A 225 19.08 13.94 8.16
N LYS A 226 19.07 15.19 7.69
CA LYS A 226 18.94 16.38 8.55
C LYS A 226 17.66 16.34 9.38
N TYR A 227 16.55 15.93 8.78
CA TYR A 227 15.27 15.78 9.47
C TYR A 227 15.32 14.70 10.55
N LEU A 228 15.91 13.51 10.29
CA LEU A 228 16.08 12.47 11.29
C LEU A 228 16.89 12.95 12.50
N LEU A 229 17.94 13.73 12.29
CA LEU A 229 18.72 14.33 13.38
C LEU A 229 17.88 15.27 14.26
N GLN A 230 16.95 16.02 13.68
CA GLN A 230 15.99 16.84 14.42
C GLN A 230 14.99 16.00 15.21
N CYS A 231 14.54 14.86 14.64
CA CYS A 231 13.57 13.97 15.28
C CYS A 231 14.08 13.28 16.56
N ILE A 232 15.37 13.29 16.84
CA ILE A 232 15.93 12.73 18.09
C ILE A 232 15.41 13.48 19.32
N ALA A 233 15.21 14.80 19.20
CA ALA A 233 14.65 15.64 20.25
C ALA A 233 13.11 15.62 20.26
N SER A 234 12.47 14.75 19.48
CA SER A 234 11.01 14.65 19.46
C SER A 234 10.47 14.21 20.82
N PRO A 235 9.39 14.84 21.30
CA PRO A 235 8.71 14.42 22.53
C PRO A 235 8.06 13.03 22.36
N ILE A 236 7.87 12.57 21.12
CA ILE A 236 7.29 11.26 20.80
C ILE A 236 8.43 10.24 20.70
N LYS A 237 8.62 9.46 21.76
CA LYS A 237 9.73 8.49 21.88
C LYS A 237 9.82 7.52 20.70
N ASP A 238 8.70 7.02 20.21
CA ASP A 238 8.68 6.12 19.04
C ASP A 238 9.30 6.75 17.80
N ILE A 239 9.04 8.03 17.54
CA ILE A 239 9.65 8.78 16.44
C ILE A 239 11.16 8.92 16.66
N ALA A 240 11.59 9.31 17.86
CA ALA A 240 13.01 9.43 18.19
C ALA A 240 13.75 8.09 18.04
N TYR A 241 13.17 6.99 18.50
CA TYR A 241 13.73 5.65 18.38
C TYR A 241 13.89 5.19 16.92
N ARG A 242 12.84 5.37 16.12
CA ARG A 242 12.89 5.03 14.68
C ARG A 242 13.84 5.93 13.90
N ALA A 243 13.87 7.22 14.21
CA ALA A 243 14.82 8.16 13.61
C ALA A 243 16.26 7.74 13.90
N THR A 244 16.59 7.43 15.15
CA THR A 244 17.92 6.96 15.55
C THR A 244 18.31 5.67 14.81
N ARG A 245 17.39 4.72 14.69
CA ARG A 245 17.62 3.47 13.94
C ARG A 245 17.90 3.74 12.47
N ASN A 246 17.11 4.60 11.86
CA ASN A 246 17.21 4.88 10.43
C ASN A 246 18.47 5.66 10.09
N LEU A 247 19.04 6.44 11.01
CA LEU A 247 20.36 7.07 10.82
C LEU A 247 21.49 6.05 10.55
N GLY A 248 21.34 4.82 11.00
CA GLY A 248 22.25 3.72 10.66
C GLY A 248 22.31 3.43 9.16
N ILE A 249 21.21 3.58 8.44
CA ILE A 249 21.12 3.35 6.97
C ILE A 249 21.92 4.39 6.20
N PHE A 250 22.02 5.60 6.74
CA PHE A 250 22.82 6.70 6.15
C PHE A 250 24.32 6.60 6.44
N TYR A 251 24.78 5.54 7.13
CA TYR A 251 26.15 5.46 7.65
C TYR A 251 26.55 6.73 8.42
N CYS A 252 25.62 7.22 9.23
CA CYS A 252 25.69 8.53 9.86
C CYS A 252 26.80 8.58 10.91
N HIS A 253 27.83 9.37 10.65
CA HIS A 253 28.95 9.53 11.58
C HIS A 253 28.54 10.20 12.89
N GLU A 254 27.48 10.97 12.89
CA GLU A 254 26.89 11.63 14.05
C GLU A 254 26.45 10.63 15.13
N LEU A 255 26.13 9.39 14.78
CA LEU A 255 25.84 8.31 15.74
C LEU A 255 26.99 8.03 16.74
N LYS A 256 28.22 8.45 16.39
CA LYS A 256 29.41 8.34 17.23
C LYS A 256 29.57 9.47 18.24
N THR A 257 28.73 10.49 18.18
CA THR A 257 28.82 11.66 19.04
C THR A 257 28.18 11.39 20.42
N PRO A 258 28.55 12.17 21.45
CA PRO A 258 27.92 12.10 22.77
C PRO A 258 26.40 12.26 22.75
N LEU A 259 25.86 12.98 21.76
CA LEU A 259 24.41 13.15 21.58
C LEU A 259 23.66 11.80 21.57
N PHE A 260 24.29 10.76 21.05
CA PHE A 260 23.71 9.41 20.97
C PHE A 260 24.26 8.47 22.02
N LEU A 261 25.59 8.41 22.16
CA LEU A 261 26.25 7.44 23.04
C LEU A 261 26.14 7.81 24.52
N GLU A 262 25.95 9.09 24.84
CA GLU A 262 25.72 9.61 26.18
C GLU A 262 24.29 10.09 26.39
N ASN A 263 23.40 9.79 25.49
CA ASN A 263 21.98 10.19 25.59
C ASN A 263 21.40 9.73 26.93
N PRO A 264 20.63 10.57 27.63
CA PRO A 264 20.00 10.19 28.92
C PRO A 264 19.02 9.00 28.75
N ASP A 265 18.38 8.86 27.60
CA ASP A 265 17.51 7.72 27.31
C ASP A 265 18.33 6.47 26.93
N PRO A 266 18.30 5.41 27.77
CA PRO A 266 19.06 4.18 27.49
C PRO A 266 18.61 3.48 26.19
N VAL A 267 17.37 3.66 25.79
CA VAL A 267 16.85 3.05 24.54
C VAL A 267 17.48 3.71 23.32
N ILE A 268 17.62 5.03 23.32
CA ILE A 268 18.32 5.75 22.25
C ILE A 268 19.78 5.32 22.17
N ARG A 269 20.49 5.22 23.31
CA ARG A 269 21.87 4.74 23.34
C ARG A 269 21.99 3.35 22.72
N ASN A 270 21.14 2.41 23.15
CA ASN A 270 21.16 1.04 22.65
C ASN A 270 20.87 0.95 21.15
N ILE A 271 19.90 1.72 20.67
CA ILE A 271 19.58 1.78 19.22
C ILE A 271 20.76 2.38 18.46
N ALA A 272 21.40 3.43 18.96
CA ALA A 272 22.56 4.04 18.32
C ALA A 272 23.74 3.06 18.23
N ILE A 273 24.03 2.35 19.32
CA ILE A 273 25.07 1.31 19.34
C ILE A 273 24.77 0.21 18.32
N GLN A 274 23.51 -0.25 18.24
CA GLN A 274 23.10 -1.23 17.24
C GLN A 274 23.19 -0.67 15.82
N ALA A 275 22.79 0.58 15.60
CA ALA A 275 22.89 1.24 14.30
C ALA A 275 24.34 1.43 13.85
N LEU A 276 25.26 1.69 14.77
CA LEU A 276 26.71 1.71 14.47
C LEU A 276 27.21 0.37 13.93
N SER A 277 26.56 -0.74 14.27
CA SER A 277 26.93 -2.04 13.71
C SER A 277 26.73 -2.12 12.19
N SER A 278 25.87 -1.30 11.61
CA SER A 278 25.65 -1.26 10.17
C SER A 278 26.74 -0.48 9.41
N ILE A 279 27.57 0.33 10.11
CA ILE A 279 28.62 1.13 9.51
C ILE A 279 29.92 0.28 9.37
N PRO A 280 30.35 -0.11 8.17
CA PRO A 280 31.45 -1.06 7.97
C PRO A 280 32.82 -0.38 8.05
N THR A 281 33.20 0.19 9.22
CA THR A 281 34.52 0.82 9.40
C THR A 281 35.23 0.27 10.64
N VAL A 282 36.57 0.11 10.56
CA VAL A 282 37.42 -0.29 11.68
C VAL A 282 37.24 0.67 12.86
N ARG A 283 37.15 1.96 12.58
CA ARG A 283 36.97 3.01 13.61
C ARG A 283 35.66 2.82 14.39
N THR A 284 34.65 2.16 13.84
CA THR A 284 33.41 1.84 14.58
C THR A 284 33.63 0.70 15.57
N LEU A 285 34.51 -0.24 15.25
CA LEU A 285 34.89 -1.30 16.21
C LEU A 285 35.68 -0.72 17.39
N GLU A 286 36.59 0.20 17.12
CA GLU A 286 37.37 0.91 18.17
C GLU A 286 36.45 1.68 19.12
N LEU A 287 35.35 2.26 18.64
CA LEU A 287 34.37 2.95 19.46
C LEU A 287 33.48 2.00 20.27
N LEU A 288 33.22 0.81 19.78
CA LEU A 288 32.38 -0.18 20.48
C LEU A 288 33.13 -0.90 21.61
N LEU A 289 34.47 -1.06 21.50
CA LEU A 289 35.29 -1.73 22.50
C LEU A 289 35.24 -1.07 23.88
N PRO A 290 35.41 0.26 24.04
CA PRO A 290 35.29 0.92 25.32
C PRO A 290 33.91 0.80 25.97
N LEU A 291 32.85 0.74 25.13
CA LEU A 291 31.46 0.60 25.63
C LEU A 291 31.22 -0.77 26.28
N LEU A 292 31.98 -1.80 25.89
CA LEU A 292 31.92 -3.12 26.53
C LEU A 292 32.44 -3.09 27.98
N ALA A 293 33.34 -2.16 28.30
CA ALA A 293 33.93 -2.02 29.63
C ALA A 293 33.12 -1.09 30.57
N GLN A 294 32.07 -0.43 30.06
CA GLN A 294 31.29 0.48 30.88
C GLN A 294 30.34 -0.26 31.84
N PRO A 295 30.08 0.30 33.08
CA PRO A 295 29.25 -0.35 34.07
C PRO A 295 27.74 -0.37 33.73
N ARG A 296 27.34 0.18 32.62
CA ARG A 296 25.94 0.22 32.17
C ARG A 296 25.59 -1.08 31.45
N HIS A 297 24.98 -2.03 32.15
CA HIS A 297 24.67 -3.37 31.63
C HIS A 297 23.88 -3.38 30.29
N SER A 298 22.99 -2.42 30.08
CA SER A 298 22.24 -2.32 28.82
C SER A 298 23.14 -2.00 27.61
N ASP A 299 24.10 -1.10 27.79
CA ASP A 299 25.00 -0.66 26.76
C ASP A 299 26.06 -1.74 26.44
N GLN A 300 26.48 -2.50 27.47
CA GLN A 300 27.37 -3.67 27.32
C GLN A 300 26.72 -4.76 26.45
N ALA A 301 25.47 -5.11 26.69
CA ALA A 301 24.76 -6.13 25.93
C ALA A 301 24.59 -5.71 24.47
N ALA A 302 24.18 -4.45 24.21
CA ALA A 302 24.04 -3.91 22.87
C ALA A 302 25.36 -3.85 22.10
N SER A 303 26.45 -3.45 22.78
CA SER A 303 27.82 -3.40 22.23
C SER A 303 28.33 -4.79 21.89
N ALA A 304 28.12 -5.79 22.76
CA ALA A 304 28.51 -7.17 22.55
C ALA A 304 27.79 -7.79 21.33
N MET A 305 26.48 -7.55 21.19
CA MET A 305 25.72 -8.00 20.02
C MET A 305 26.22 -7.35 18.72
N SER A 306 26.48 -6.06 18.76
CA SER A 306 26.98 -5.30 17.62
C SER A 306 28.39 -5.75 17.20
N TYR A 307 29.26 -5.99 18.14
CA TYR A 307 30.61 -6.52 17.93
C TYR A 307 30.57 -7.92 17.31
N LYS A 308 29.76 -8.82 17.86
CA LYS A 308 29.60 -10.19 17.35
C LYS A 308 29.08 -10.23 15.92
N LYS A 309 28.16 -9.33 15.58
CA LYS A 309 27.59 -9.20 14.24
C LYS A 309 28.64 -8.76 13.21
N LYS A 310 29.59 -7.88 13.59
CA LYS A 310 30.64 -7.40 12.70
C LYS A 310 31.81 -8.37 12.55
N LYS A 311 32.13 -9.14 13.57
CA LYS A 311 33.23 -10.11 13.54
C LYS A 311 32.98 -11.27 12.55
N LYS A 312 31.71 -11.67 12.35
CA LYS A 312 31.36 -12.76 11.41
C LYS A 312 31.85 -12.55 9.96
N PRO A 313 31.61 -11.42 9.27
CA PRO A 313 32.08 -11.24 7.91
C PRO A 313 33.61 -11.06 7.81
N PHE A 314 34.26 -10.54 8.87
CA PHE A 314 35.71 -10.35 8.88
C PHE A 314 36.48 -11.69 8.95
N LEU A 315 35.96 -12.65 9.70
CA LEU A 315 36.56 -14.00 9.80
C LEU A 315 36.34 -14.83 8.54
N LEU A 316 35.24 -14.64 7.82
CA LEU A 316 34.97 -15.35 6.56
C LEU A 316 35.88 -14.90 5.42
N ASN A 317 36.34 -13.65 5.41
CA ASN A 317 37.27 -13.14 4.39
C ASN A 317 38.75 -13.48 4.67
N TYR A 318 39.08 -13.87 5.91
CA TYR A 318 40.50 -14.21 6.27
C TYR A 318 40.80 -15.72 6.12
N TRP A 319 39.79 -16.59 6.02
CA TRP A 319 39.97 -18.03 5.88
C TRP A 319 39.66 -18.55 4.45
N GLY A 320 39.50 -17.64 3.50
CA GLY A 320 39.18 -17.94 2.09
C GLY A 320 40.30 -17.59 1.12
N GLN A 321 41.58 -17.40 1.58
CA GLN A 321 42.77 -17.32 0.71
C GLN A 321 43.69 -18.49 0.97
#